data_791d9410ef6586c0d683c75bd8444acb
#
_entry.id   791d9410ef6586c0d683c75bd8444acb
#
_cell.length_a   1.000
_cell.length_b   1.000
_cell.length_c   1.000
_cell.angle_alpha   90.00
_cell.angle_beta   90.00
_cell.angle_gamma   90.00
#
_symmetry.space_group_name_H-M   'P 1'
#
loop_
_entity.id
_entity.type
_entity.pdbx_description
1 polymer ?
#
loop_
_entity_poly.entity_id
_entity_poly.type
_entity_poly.pdbx_seq_one_letter_code
_entity_poly.pdbx_strand_id
1 'polypeptide(L)'
;MFPITRRQALAASGGLLTSLLAPRRFAAAAAGGTLNIAYNVNLPSFDPNTGPSSVNPTLQSIYRSVFNNYIGQRPDLSFEPALLSAWGWNEDKTKVWMDVRNDVFWHDGSRLTPEDIVWSIQRNAKPDGGNPVSFIWAGIDNFKIDDKRITADVVNYDPVLFKWMAFLTGYVLPKTYFEKVGPQGFEAKPIGSGPYMVDAYEGNAYLRLKAHPKYWGGKPPFDTVVFKFVPDATTRVAEIESGASDLTLEVPYEEYDRLKGKAGLKGVCKPTCDLGLLFITNGGVMDDKNVRLAMCHAVDKQSIIKRLLRGYGTVIDTLEGPEYAAFDPTIKVPFDPALATKLLAASGYSKDKPVKFTIQTTRGFKPKDYEMIQAIVGMWRNVGIDANIEVYEVAKHFELRMTHKLAPAAFYNWGNYIGDPTTSTGFAMWSKSPHSAWHSDDLDAKITPLWAEKDEARRIQGWKDADRYIAEQGYVLPLLQYAQPILYKSDLKVTHNTSGALLPASLIEKA
;
A
#
# COMPACT_ATOMS: atom_id res chain seq x y z
N MET A 1 -47.74 4.37 28.70
CA MET A 1 -47.12 5.49 27.97
C MET A 1 -46.58 6.46 29.01
N PHE A 2 -45.29 6.36 29.42
CA PHE A 2 -44.69 7.31 30.33
C PHE A 2 -43.64 8.13 29.58
N PRO A 3 -43.58 9.45 29.66
CA PRO A 3 -42.71 10.28 28.92
C PRO A 3 -41.27 10.22 29.50
N ILE A 4 -40.29 9.94 28.66
CA ILE A 4 -38.86 9.99 28.97
C ILE A 4 -38.44 11.45 29.09
N THR A 5 -37.92 11.89 30.21
CA THR A 5 -37.50 13.26 30.44
C THR A 5 -36.13 13.53 29.82
N ARG A 6 -35.93 14.78 29.34
CA ARG A 6 -34.70 15.30 28.66
C ARG A 6 -33.38 15.09 29.45
N ARG A 7 -33.42 14.69 30.71
CA ARG A 7 -32.23 14.40 31.55
C ARG A 7 -31.66 12.99 31.39
N GLN A 8 -32.39 12.07 30.74
CA GLN A 8 -31.90 10.71 30.51
C GLN A 8 -31.26 10.53 29.13
N ALA A 9 -31.35 11.51 28.24
CA ALA A 9 -30.74 11.50 26.89
C ALA A 9 -29.32 12.07 26.84
N LEU A 10 -28.80 12.65 27.93
CA LEU A 10 -27.45 13.27 28.01
C LEU A 10 -26.41 12.41 28.75
N ALA A 11 -26.74 11.19 29.11
CA ALA A 11 -25.81 10.26 29.78
C ALA A 11 -25.27 9.13 28.84
N ALA A 12 -25.58 9.17 27.54
CA ALA A 12 -25.20 8.13 26.58
C ALA A 12 -24.14 8.55 25.53
N SER A 13 -23.53 9.73 25.66
CA SER A 13 -22.54 10.26 24.70
C SER A 13 -21.20 10.62 25.34
N GLY A 14 -20.72 9.83 26.27
CA GLY A 14 -19.44 10.07 26.97
C GLY A 14 -18.67 8.80 27.34
N GLY A 15 -19.00 7.67 26.72
CA GLY A 15 -18.25 6.43 26.86
C GLY A 15 -17.17 6.34 25.77
N LEU A 16 -16.02 6.99 25.96
CA LEU A 16 -14.77 6.56 25.34
C LEU A 16 -14.56 5.10 25.73
N LEU A 17 -14.91 4.18 24.83
CA LEU A 17 -14.42 2.82 24.84
C LEU A 17 -12.90 2.88 24.64
N THR A 18 -12.15 3.14 25.69
CA THR A 18 -10.77 2.70 25.81
C THR A 18 -10.81 1.16 25.86
N SER A 19 -11.07 0.53 24.72
CA SER A 19 -10.66 -0.84 24.53
C SER A 19 -9.14 -0.81 24.73
N LEU A 20 -8.66 -1.33 25.84
CA LEU A 20 -7.26 -1.67 26.06
C LEU A 20 -6.88 -2.66 24.97
N LEU A 21 -6.44 -2.12 23.82
CA LEU A 21 -5.90 -2.87 22.70
C LEU A 21 -4.56 -3.41 23.18
N ALA A 22 -4.59 -4.58 23.80
CA ALA A 22 -3.37 -5.28 24.18
C ALA A 22 -2.53 -5.50 22.91
N PRO A 23 -1.22 -5.22 22.93
CA PRO A 23 -0.33 -5.52 21.83
C PRO A 23 -0.45 -7.01 21.48
N ARG A 24 -0.37 -7.33 20.20
CA ARG A 24 -0.39 -8.71 19.73
C ARG A 24 0.82 -9.42 20.36
N ARG A 25 0.59 -10.24 21.37
CA ARG A 25 1.61 -11.15 21.89
C ARG A 25 1.60 -12.38 21.01
N PHE A 26 2.74 -12.82 20.54
CA PHE A 26 2.86 -14.13 19.91
C PHE A 26 2.34 -15.16 20.93
N ALA A 27 1.36 -15.96 20.51
CA ALA A 27 0.94 -17.10 21.32
C ALA A 27 2.20 -17.94 21.62
N ALA A 28 2.31 -18.45 22.84
CA ALA A 28 3.44 -19.28 23.23
C ALA A 28 3.37 -20.63 22.52
N ALA A 29 3.56 -20.63 21.21
CA ALA A 29 3.80 -21.84 20.44
C ALA A 29 5.21 -22.34 20.77
N ALA A 30 5.42 -23.65 20.76
CA ALA A 30 6.74 -24.25 20.83
C ALA A 30 7.54 -23.80 19.61
N ALA A 31 8.12 -22.61 19.70
CA ALA A 31 8.87 -21.98 18.63
C ALA A 31 10.18 -22.72 18.46
N GLY A 32 10.60 -22.88 17.25
CA GLY A 32 11.86 -23.50 16.88
C GLY A 32 11.89 -23.80 15.39
N GLY A 33 13.09 -23.86 14.83
CA GLY A 33 13.31 -24.21 13.44
C GLY A 33 13.46 -22.99 12.52
N THR A 34 13.67 -23.30 11.25
CA THR A 34 13.92 -22.32 10.19
C THR A 34 12.71 -22.19 9.30
N LEU A 35 12.34 -20.96 8.95
CA LEU A 35 11.37 -20.62 7.91
C LEU A 35 12.12 -20.15 6.67
N ASN A 36 11.98 -20.85 5.55
CA ASN A 36 12.57 -20.47 4.27
C ASN A 36 11.51 -19.85 3.36
N ILE A 37 11.70 -18.62 2.94
CA ILE A 37 10.77 -17.88 2.08
C ILE A 37 11.45 -17.64 0.73
N ALA A 38 10.90 -18.18 -0.36
CA ALA A 38 11.29 -17.80 -1.71
C ALA A 38 10.67 -16.43 -2.03
N TYR A 39 11.50 -15.38 -2.01
CA TYR A 39 11.07 -13.99 -2.07
C TYR A 39 11.35 -13.40 -3.45
N ASN A 40 10.43 -12.57 -3.95
CA ASN A 40 10.42 -12.13 -5.34
C ASN A 40 11.29 -10.90 -5.65
N VAL A 41 11.82 -10.21 -4.64
CA VAL A 41 12.67 -9.03 -4.81
C VAL A 41 13.90 -9.09 -3.92
N ASN A 42 14.98 -8.48 -4.38
CA ASN A 42 16.20 -8.28 -3.60
C ASN A 42 16.04 -7.12 -2.61
N LEU A 43 16.89 -7.08 -1.59
CA LEU A 43 16.97 -5.98 -0.63
C LEU A 43 18.10 -5.02 -1.06
N PRO A 44 17.77 -3.82 -1.58
CA PRO A 44 18.81 -2.89 -2.06
C PRO A 44 19.43 -2.06 -0.93
N SER A 45 18.76 -1.90 0.20
CA SER A 45 19.22 -1.11 1.35
C SER A 45 18.56 -1.61 2.64
N PHE A 46 19.30 -1.50 3.75
CA PHE A 46 18.76 -1.73 5.09
C PHE A 46 18.18 -0.47 5.73
N ASP A 47 18.31 0.70 5.11
CA ASP A 47 17.63 1.90 5.60
C ASP A 47 16.15 1.88 5.16
N PRO A 48 15.20 1.67 6.08
CA PRO A 48 13.80 1.49 5.72
C PRO A 48 13.06 2.82 5.46
N ASN A 49 13.74 3.96 5.65
CA ASN A 49 13.12 5.29 5.59
C ASN A 49 13.60 6.14 4.41
N THR A 50 14.66 5.74 3.71
CA THR A 50 15.27 6.54 2.65
C THR A 50 15.37 5.80 1.32
N GLY A 51 15.48 6.56 0.24
CA GLY A 51 15.57 6.03 -1.12
C GLY A 51 14.27 5.38 -1.63
N PRO A 52 14.24 4.94 -2.89
CA PRO A 52 13.06 4.35 -3.52
C PRO A 52 12.56 3.06 -2.84
N SER A 53 13.43 2.33 -2.15
CA SER A 53 13.10 1.11 -1.42
C SER A 53 12.19 1.35 -0.22
N SER A 54 12.28 2.53 0.42
CA SER A 54 11.50 2.87 1.61
C SER A 54 9.98 2.94 1.33
N VAL A 55 9.59 3.23 0.09
CA VAL A 55 8.19 3.27 -0.35
C VAL A 55 7.78 2.03 -1.16
N ASN A 56 8.65 1.03 -1.28
CA ASN A 56 8.32 -0.24 -1.93
C ASN A 56 7.58 -1.16 -0.93
N PRO A 57 6.28 -1.46 -1.14
CA PRO A 57 5.50 -2.26 -0.21
C PRO A 57 6.00 -3.70 -0.08
N THR A 58 6.60 -4.26 -1.12
CA THR A 58 7.14 -5.63 -1.08
C THR A 58 8.27 -5.75 -0.05
N LEU A 59 9.16 -4.75 0.03
CA LEU A 59 10.27 -4.75 0.99
C LEU A 59 9.82 -4.60 2.45
N GLN A 60 8.59 -4.14 2.69
CA GLN A 60 8.05 -4.00 4.05
C GLN A 60 7.96 -5.35 4.79
N SER A 61 7.88 -6.47 4.08
CA SER A 61 7.94 -7.80 4.69
C SER A 61 9.28 -8.02 5.42
N ILE A 62 10.38 -7.58 4.83
CA ILE A 62 11.71 -7.64 5.42
C ILE A 62 11.86 -6.56 6.49
N TYR A 63 11.54 -5.31 6.17
CA TYR A 63 11.70 -4.20 7.10
C TYR A 63 10.93 -4.42 8.41
N ARG A 64 9.67 -4.86 8.36
CA ARG A 64 8.88 -5.19 9.56
C ARG A 64 9.36 -6.44 10.30
N SER A 65 10.17 -7.28 9.68
CA SER A 65 10.83 -8.37 10.41
C SER A 65 12.02 -7.87 11.24
N VAL A 66 12.71 -6.80 10.80
CA VAL A 66 13.93 -6.26 11.43
C VAL A 66 13.66 -5.01 12.28
N PHE A 67 12.74 -4.16 11.85
CA PHE A 67 12.44 -2.87 12.48
C PHE A 67 10.99 -2.83 13.00
N ASN A 68 10.71 -1.89 13.89
CA ASN A 68 9.34 -1.54 14.26
C ASN A 68 8.97 -0.14 13.77
N ASN A 69 7.70 -0.01 13.39
CA ASN A 69 7.06 1.29 13.14
C ASN A 69 6.78 2.00 14.49
N TYR A 70 6.55 3.31 14.43
CA TYR A 70 6.05 4.08 15.58
C TYR A 70 4.74 3.49 16.11
N ILE A 71 3.82 3.21 15.19
CA ILE A 71 2.48 2.65 15.42
C ILE A 71 2.40 1.32 14.66
N GLY A 72 1.77 0.31 15.20
CA GLY A 72 1.53 -0.95 14.51
C GLY A 72 0.34 -0.84 13.55
N GLN A 73 0.42 -1.50 12.42
CA GLN A 73 -0.69 -1.68 11.50
C GLN A 73 -1.05 -3.16 11.43
N ARG A 74 -2.33 -3.46 11.71
CA ARG A 74 -2.87 -4.80 11.57
C ARG A 74 -3.09 -5.18 10.10
N PRO A 75 -3.31 -6.48 9.81
CA PRO A 75 -3.63 -6.93 8.46
C PRO A 75 -4.87 -6.29 7.81
N ASP A 76 -5.80 -5.79 8.62
CA ASP A 76 -7.00 -5.04 8.20
C ASP A 76 -6.78 -3.53 8.11
N LEU A 77 -5.53 -3.07 8.19
CA LEU A 77 -5.06 -1.69 8.17
C LEU A 77 -5.43 -0.87 9.42
N SER A 78 -6.10 -1.44 10.42
CA SER A 78 -6.34 -0.77 11.69
C SER A 78 -5.05 -0.60 12.50
N PHE A 79 -5.06 0.33 13.45
CA PHE A 79 -3.90 0.61 14.28
C PHE A 79 -3.81 -0.29 15.51
N GLU A 80 -2.58 -0.52 15.96
CA GLU A 80 -2.29 -1.12 17.25
C GLU A 80 -1.05 -0.45 17.88
N PRO A 81 -0.92 -0.47 19.23
CA PRO A 81 0.31 -0.01 19.87
C PRO A 81 1.53 -0.79 19.40
N ALA A 82 2.61 -0.05 19.06
CA ALA A 82 3.93 -0.60 18.76
C ALA A 82 4.99 0.10 19.62
N LEU A 83 5.89 0.90 19.04
CA LEU A 83 6.85 1.68 19.85
C LEU A 83 6.18 2.81 20.62
N LEU A 84 5.09 3.34 20.07
CA LEU A 84 4.17 4.20 20.81
C LEU A 84 3.10 3.34 21.48
N SER A 85 2.91 3.51 22.78
CA SER A 85 1.84 2.86 23.56
C SER A 85 0.51 3.60 23.44
N ALA A 86 0.55 4.91 23.18
CA ALA A 86 -0.58 5.78 22.90
C ALA A 86 -0.13 7.02 22.12
N TRP A 87 -1.05 7.62 21.38
CA TRP A 87 -0.78 8.83 20.57
C TRP A 87 -2.09 9.56 20.25
N GLY A 88 -2.00 10.81 19.87
CA GLY A 88 -3.16 11.59 19.44
C GLY A 88 -2.86 13.05 19.20
N TRP A 89 -3.89 13.74 18.77
CA TRP A 89 -3.93 15.20 18.67
C TRP A 89 -4.54 15.79 19.95
N ASN A 90 -4.21 17.04 20.27
CA ASN A 90 -5.02 17.81 21.18
C ASN A 90 -6.36 18.21 20.49
N GLU A 91 -7.29 18.83 21.23
CA GLU A 91 -8.65 19.09 20.77
C GLU A 91 -8.69 19.94 19.49
N ASP A 92 -7.88 20.99 19.41
CA ASP A 92 -7.81 21.92 18.28
C ASP A 92 -6.85 21.49 17.16
N LYS A 93 -6.15 20.34 17.36
CA LYS A 93 -5.18 19.77 16.41
C LYS A 93 -3.99 20.68 16.12
N THR A 94 -3.59 21.50 17.09
CA THR A 94 -2.38 22.32 17.04
C THR A 94 -1.16 21.64 17.66
N LYS A 95 -1.38 20.53 18.39
CA LYS A 95 -0.33 19.71 19.00
C LYS A 95 -0.58 18.22 18.77
N VAL A 96 0.50 17.48 18.62
CA VAL A 96 0.52 16.03 18.68
C VAL A 96 1.19 15.58 19.98
N TRP A 97 0.72 14.47 20.54
CA TRP A 97 1.35 13.83 21.67
C TRP A 97 1.53 12.33 21.40
N MET A 98 2.60 11.76 21.96
CA MET A 98 3.03 10.39 21.75
C MET A 98 3.63 9.84 23.05
N ASP A 99 3.11 8.73 23.56
CA ASP A 99 3.65 8.01 24.71
C ASP A 99 4.53 6.85 24.25
N VAL A 100 5.79 6.89 24.58
CA VAL A 100 6.80 5.90 24.17
C VAL A 100 6.81 4.72 25.14
N ARG A 101 6.97 3.50 24.62
CA ARG A 101 7.16 2.29 25.45
C ARG A 101 8.52 2.36 26.15
N ASN A 102 8.60 1.75 27.33
CA ASN A 102 9.83 1.68 28.14
C ASN A 102 10.44 0.26 28.21
N ASP A 103 9.87 -0.71 27.52
CA ASP A 103 10.28 -2.12 27.53
C ASP A 103 10.91 -2.60 26.23
N VAL A 104 11.27 -1.67 25.32
CA VAL A 104 11.85 -1.98 24.03
C VAL A 104 13.39 -1.95 24.09
N PHE A 105 14.01 -3.00 23.52
CA PHE A 105 15.45 -3.11 23.34
C PHE A 105 15.81 -3.18 21.87
N TRP A 106 16.89 -2.49 21.49
CA TRP A 106 17.55 -2.66 20.21
C TRP A 106 18.23 -4.02 20.11
N HIS A 107 18.57 -4.45 18.91
CA HIS A 107 19.24 -5.73 18.66
C HIS A 107 20.62 -5.84 19.32
N ASP A 108 21.26 -4.73 19.65
CA ASP A 108 22.52 -4.70 20.40
C ASP A 108 22.35 -4.75 21.92
N GLY A 109 21.11 -4.78 22.40
CA GLY A 109 20.74 -4.83 23.81
C GLY A 109 20.61 -3.46 24.49
N SER A 110 20.91 -2.36 23.82
CA SER A 110 20.62 -1.00 24.31
C SER A 110 19.11 -0.74 24.32
N ARG A 111 18.66 0.23 25.13
CA ARG A 111 17.23 0.54 25.29
C ARG A 111 16.81 1.63 24.32
N LEU A 112 15.62 1.49 23.73
CA LEU A 112 14.96 2.56 22.96
C LEU A 112 14.53 3.68 23.91
N THR A 113 14.74 4.92 23.47
CA THR A 113 14.39 6.14 24.23
C THR A 113 13.49 7.07 23.42
N PRO A 114 12.80 8.04 24.07
CA PRO A 114 12.03 9.07 23.33
C PRO A 114 12.88 9.89 22.36
N GLU A 115 14.16 10.06 22.63
CA GLU A 115 15.10 10.76 21.75
C GLU A 115 15.31 10.02 20.41
N ASP A 116 15.27 8.69 20.40
CA ASP A 116 15.32 7.89 19.16
C ASP A 116 14.09 8.16 18.30
N ILE A 117 12.91 8.29 18.91
CA ILE A 117 11.63 8.64 18.25
C ILE A 117 11.73 10.02 17.60
N VAL A 118 12.10 11.04 18.39
CA VAL A 118 12.20 12.43 17.91
C VAL A 118 13.24 12.53 16.79
N TRP A 119 14.41 11.96 17.01
CA TRP A 119 15.50 11.97 16.01
C TRP A 119 15.08 11.30 14.68
N SER A 120 14.38 10.17 14.74
CA SER A 120 13.90 9.48 13.55
C SER A 120 12.89 10.31 12.77
N ILE A 121 11.96 11.01 13.46
CA ILE A 121 11.03 11.94 12.82
C ILE A 121 11.79 13.09 12.16
N GLN A 122 12.70 13.74 12.88
CA GLN A 122 13.49 14.86 12.37
C GLN A 122 14.38 14.45 11.18
N ARG A 123 14.93 13.23 11.22
CA ARG A 123 15.69 12.69 10.09
C ARG A 123 14.82 12.51 8.86
N ASN A 124 13.61 11.97 9.04
CA ASN A 124 12.65 11.75 7.95
C ASN A 124 12.12 13.06 7.36
N ALA A 125 12.06 14.13 8.15
CA ALA A 125 11.57 15.45 7.75
C ALA A 125 12.57 16.24 6.88
N LYS A 126 13.85 15.85 6.83
CA LYS A 126 14.87 16.58 6.05
C LYS A 126 14.60 16.45 4.55
N PRO A 127 14.44 17.57 3.81
CA PRO A 127 14.14 17.52 2.37
C PRO A 127 15.22 16.82 1.54
N ASP A 128 16.49 16.96 1.94
CA ASP A 128 17.69 16.36 1.33
C ASP A 128 18.09 15.03 1.98
N GLY A 129 17.29 14.54 2.94
CA GLY A 129 17.56 13.33 3.71
C GLY A 129 17.25 12.02 2.98
N GLY A 130 16.78 12.09 1.74
CA GLY A 130 16.45 10.93 0.89
C GLY A 130 15.13 10.24 1.22
N ASN A 131 14.30 10.77 2.14
CA ASN A 131 12.95 10.27 2.37
C ASN A 131 11.99 10.81 1.29
N PRO A 132 11.35 9.94 0.48
CA PRO A 132 10.48 10.38 -0.62
C PRO A 132 9.22 11.15 -0.18
N VAL A 133 8.84 11.03 1.09
CA VAL A 133 7.67 11.68 1.69
C VAL A 133 8.04 12.58 2.88
N SER A 134 9.22 13.20 2.81
CA SER A 134 9.76 14.08 3.88
C SER A 134 8.81 15.20 4.27
N PHE A 135 8.00 15.72 3.33
CA PHE A 135 7.01 16.77 3.57
C PHE A 135 5.95 16.40 4.63
N ILE A 136 5.62 15.11 4.78
CA ILE A 136 4.68 14.62 5.80
C ILE A 136 5.30 14.76 7.19
N TRP A 137 6.56 14.34 7.32
CA TRP A 137 7.30 14.38 8.57
C TRP A 137 7.62 15.81 9.00
N ALA A 138 7.77 16.74 8.05
CA ALA A 138 7.94 18.17 8.31
C ALA A 138 6.67 18.87 8.83
N GLY A 139 5.54 18.17 8.90
CA GLY A 139 4.28 18.71 9.43
C GLY A 139 4.25 18.94 10.93
N ILE A 140 5.24 18.44 11.69
CA ILE A 140 5.34 18.58 13.15
C ILE A 140 6.76 19.01 13.55
N ASP A 141 6.88 19.88 14.55
CA ASP A 141 8.16 20.42 15.01
C ASP A 141 8.10 20.82 16.51
N ASN A 142 9.16 21.46 17.02
CA ASN A 142 9.25 21.95 18.41
C ASN A 142 8.98 20.83 19.44
N PHE A 143 9.65 19.70 19.26
CA PHE A 143 9.50 18.55 20.13
C PHE A 143 9.92 18.85 21.58
N LYS A 144 9.09 18.38 22.53
CA LYS A 144 9.38 18.37 23.96
C LYS A 144 9.21 16.98 24.49
N ILE A 145 10.16 16.55 25.31
CA ILE A 145 10.14 15.24 25.99
C ILE A 145 9.93 15.47 27.47
N ASP A 146 8.91 14.82 28.02
CA ASP A 146 8.63 14.78 29.47
C ASP A 146 8.47 13.28 29.85
N ASP A 147 9.50 12.73 30.51
CA ASP A 147 9.65 11.30 30.78
C ASP A 147 9.46 10.47 29.48
N LYS A 148 8.37 9.72 29.40
CA LYS A 148 8.03 8.91 28.20
C LYS A 148 7.14 9.63 27.18
N ARG A 149 6.63 10.82 27.51
CA ARG A 149 5.73 11.57 26.65
C ARG A 149 6.48 12.57 25.78
N ILE A 150 6.26 12.46 24.49
CA ILE A 150 6.69 13.43 23.50
C ILE A 150 5.49 14.30 23.13
N THR A 151 5.67 15.61 23.07
CA THR A 151 4.73 16.54 22.47
C THR A 151 5.41 17.33 21.38
N ALA A 152 4.69 17.70 20.31
CA ALA A 152 5.20 18.55 19.25
C ALA A 152 4.12 19.51 18.77
N ASP A 153 4.54 20.66 18.23
CA ASP A 153 3.67 21.62 17.57
C ASP A 153 3.33 21.12 16.16
N VAL A 154 2.09 21.33 15.76
CA VAL A 154 1.61 21.05 14.41
C VAL A 154 1.87 22.27 13.54
N VAL A 155 2.83 22.15 12.62
CA VAL A 155 3.17 23.20 11.64
C VAL A 155 2.19 23.15 10.46
N ASN A 156 1.99 21.97 9.94
CA ASN A 156 0.99 21.68 8.90
C ASN A 156 0.18 20.45 9.34
N TYR A 157 -1.12 20.64 9.55
CA TYR A 157 -1.98 19.54 9.92
C TYR A 157 -2.11 18.57 8.76
N ASP A 158 -1.73 17.32 9.02
CA ASP A 158 -1.91 16.21 8.09
C ASP A 158 -2.76 15.10 8.76
N PRO A 159 -4.00 14.86 8.30
CA PRO A 159 -4.88 13.84 8.88
C PRO A 159 -4.32 12.43 8.77
N VAL A 160 -3.34 12.19 7.90
CA VAL A 160 -2.77 10.87 7.66
C VAL A 160 -1.41 10.63 8.32
N LEU A 161 -0.90 11.56 9.12
CA LEU A 161 0.39 11.42 9.82
C LEU A 161 0.51 10.08 10.56
N PHE A 162 -0.48 9.69 11.34
CA PHE A 162 -0.45 8.42 12.09
C PHE A 162 -0.50 7.19 11.19
N LYS A 163 -1.09 7.29 10.00
CA LYS A 163 -1.09 6.22 9.00
C LYS A 163 0.30 6.02 8.42
N TRP A 164 1.05 7.10 8.17
CA TRP A 164 2.46 7.04 7.79
C TRP A 164 3.34 6.50 8.92
N MET A 165 3.08 6.89 10.16
CA MET A 165 3.77 6.33 11.34
C MET A 165 3.55 4.82 11.50
N ALA A 166 2.49 4.28 10.92
CA ALA A 166 2.15 2.87 10.98
C ALA A 166 2.66 2.04 9.80
N PHE A 167 3.17 2.68 8.75
CA PHE A 167 3.58 1.98 7.54
C PHE A 167 4.81 2.62 6.88
N LEU A 168 4.83 2.77 5.56
CA LEU A 168 5.96 3.24 4.74
C LEU A 168 6.71 4.41 5.39
N THR A 169 8.04 4.33 5.41
CA THR A 169 8.94 5.32 6.04
C THR A 169 8.71 5.58 7.53
N GLY A 170 7.76 4.87 8.13
CA GLY A 170 7.38 4.99 9.54
C GLY A 170 8.18 4.09 10.48
N TYR A 171 9.50 3.98 10.31
CA TYR A 171 10.38 3.17 11.14
C TYR A 171 11.27 4.01 12.05
N VAL A 172 11.49 3.52 13.26
CA VAL A 172 12.39 4.14 14.22
C VAL A 172 13.76 3.47 14.17
N LEU A 173 14.81 4.27 14.16
CA LEU A 173 16.19 3.82 14.12
C LEU A 173 16.94 4.24 15.39
N PRO A 174 17.99 3.48 15.81
CA PRO A 174 18.76 3.78 17.02
C PRO A 174 19.70 4.98 16.78
N LYS A 175 19.31 6.16 17.28
CA LYS A 175 20.03 7.43 17.10
C LYS A 175 21.53 7.29 17.41
N THR A 176 21.85 6.90 18.63
CA THR A 176 23.26 6.85 19.10
C THR A 176 24.11 5.92 18.26
N TYR A 177 23.57 4.76 17.86
CA TYR A 177 24.28 3.83 17.00
C TYR A 177 24.46 4.40 15.60
N PHE A 178 23.37 4.91 15.00
CA PHE A 178 23.40 5.46 13.64
C PHE A 178 24.35 6.65 13.50
N GLU A 179 24.34 7.57 14.46
CA GLU A 179 25.27 8.71 14.48
C GLU A 179 26.73 8.28 14.64
N LYS A 180 26.99 7.21 15.41
CA LYS A 180 28.32 6.65 15.61
C LYS A 180 28.90 6.00 14.35
N VAL A 181 28.09 5.21 13.60
CA VAL A 181 28.59 4.41 12.49
C VAL A 181 28.35 5.05 11.13
N GLY A 182 27.45 6.02 11.04
CA GLY A 182 26.99 6.65 9.81
C GLY A 182 26.16 5.74 8.92
N PRO A 183 25.63 6.26 7.78
CA PRO A 183 24.78 5.48 6.88
C PRO A 183 25.44 4.22 6.35
N GLN A 184 26.70 4.28 5.93
CA GLN A 184 27.44 3.12 5.40
C GLN A 184 27.68 2.05 6.48
N GLY A 185 28.02 2.47 7.71
CA GLY A 185 28.18 1.54 8.83
C GLY A 185 26.86 0.89 9.23
N PHE A 186 25.76 1.64 9.15
CA PHE A 186 24.43 1.10 9.38
C PHE A 186 24.02 0.08 8.31
N GLU A 187 24.27 0.34 7.03
CA GLU A 187 24.06 -0.62 5.95
C GLU A 187 24.88 -1.91 6.15
N ALA A 188 26.12 -1.79 6.58
CA ALA A 188 27.00 -2.95 6.83
C ALA A 188 26.56 -3.79 8.04
N LYS A 189 25.98 -3.17 9.05
CA LYS A 189 25.50 -3.84 10.27
C LYS A 189 24.23 -3.16 10.80
N PRO A 190 23.08 -3.44 10.21
CA PRO A 190 21.83 -2.82 10.62
C PRO A 190 21.36 -3.30 12.00
N ILE A 191 20.88 -2.38 12.81
CA ILE A 191 20.28 -2.64 14.12
C ILE A 191 18.85 -2.10 14.11
N GLY A 192 17.90 -2.96 14.46
CA GLY A 192 16.51 -2.63 14.63
C GLY A 192 15.99 -2.98 16.03
N SER A 193 14.70 -2.83 16.22
CA SER A 193 13.96 -3.24 17.43
C SER A 193 12.93 -4.33 17.14
N GLY A 194 12.91 -4.83 15.89
CA GLY A 194 11.93 -5.81 15.42
C GLY A 194 12.13 -7.22 15.98
N PRO A 195 11.23 -8.15 15.61
CA PRO A 195 11.23 -9.51 16.12
C PRO A 195 12.45 -10.34 15.70
N TYR A 196 13.14 -9.94 14.64
CA TYR A 196 14.30 -10.66 14.13
C TYR A 196 15.48 -9.71 13.91
N MET A 197 16.69 -10.25 14.15
CA MET A 197 17.98 -9.57 13.97
C MET A 197 18.65 -10.09 12.71
N VAL A 198 19.35 -9.22 11.97
CA VAL A 198 20.18 -9.65 10.84
C VAL A 198 21.33 -10.54 11.33
N ASP A 199 21.42 -11.75 10.80
CA ASP A 199 22.47 -12.73 11.09
C ASP A 199 23.47 -12.84 9.94
N ALA A 200 22.99 -12.91 8.70
CA ALA A 200 23.81 -12.90 7.49
C ALA A 200 23.04 -12.29 6.32
N TYR A 201 23.75 -11.60 5.45
CA TYR A 201 23.24 -11.07 4.21
C TYR A 201 24.22 -11.30 3.07
N GLU A 202 23.76 -11.90 2.00
CA GLU A 202 24.57 -12.15 0.81
C GLU A 202 23.85 -11.57 -0.42
N GLY A 203 24.05 -10.28 -0.62
CA GLY A 203 23.64 -9.50 -1.80
C GLY A 203 22.33 -9.94 -2.43
N ASN A 204 22.42 -10.52 -3.65
CA ASN A 204 21.27 -10.99 -4.40
C ASN A 204 20.85 -12.44 -4.10
N ALA A 205 21.46 -13.10 -3.12
CA ALA A 205 21.18 -14.50 -2.82
C ALA A 205 20.17 -14.68 -1.68
N TYR A 206 20.49 -14.16 -0.49
CA TYR A 206 19.61 -14.32 0.67
C TYR A 206 19.86 -13.31 1.79
N LEU A 207 18.86 -13.16 2.63
CA LEU A 207 18.95 -12.53 3.96
C LEU A 207 18.54 -13.58 5.01
N ARG A 208 19.45 -13.89 5.95
CA ARG A 208 19.15 -14.72 7.11
C ARG A 208 18.99 -13.87 8.36
N LEU A 209 17.89 -14.13 9.04
CA LEU A 209 17.52 -13.46 10.29
C LEU A 209 17.46 -14.48 11.41
N LYS A 210 17.82 -14.07 12.64
CA LYS A 210 17.64 -14.85 13.87
C LYS A 210 16.68 -14.15 14.81
N ALA A 211 15.95 -14.89 15.62
CA ALA A 211 14.99 -14.38 16.58
C ALA A 211 15.66 -13.41 17.59
N HIS A 212 15.01 -12.28 17.85
CA HIS A 212 15.42 -11.32 18.87
C HIS A 212 15.00 -11.83 20.27
N PRO A 213 15.95 -12.22 21.15
CA PRO A 213 15.61 -12.89 22.40
C PRO A 213 14.90 -11.98 23.40
N LYS A 214 15.02 -10.65 23.27
CA LYS A 214 14.40 -9.65 24.12
C LYS A 214 13.30 -8.87 23.39
N TYR A 215 12.69 -9.46 22.36
CA TYR A 215 11.64 -8.76 21.62
C TYR A 215 10.44 -8.46 22.52
N TRP A 216 10.04 -7.21 22.59
CA TRP A 216 8.95 -6.74 23.46
C TRP A 216 7.58 -7.37 23.14
N GLY A 217 7.36 -7.79 21.90
CA GLY A 217 6.12 -8.45 21.45
C GLY A 217 6.06 -9.95 21.79
N GLY A 218 7.05 -10.49 22.49
CA GLY A 218 7.14 -11.89 22.86
C GLY A 218 8.08 -12.70 21.95
N LYS A 219 8.17 -14.02 22.20
CA LYS A 219 9.07 -14.90 21.41
C LYS A 219 8.57 -14.98 19.97
N PRO A 220 9.44 -14.68 18.95
CA PRO A 220 9.08 -14.85 17.54
C PRO A 220 8.75 -16.32 17.20
N PRO A 221 7.89 -16.59 16.20
CA PRO A 221 7.43 -17.95 15.84
C PRO A 221 8.53 -18.91 15.39
N PHE A 222 9.62 -18.41 14.79
CA PHE A 222 10.75 -19.19 14.30
C PHE A 222 12.05 -18.71 14.92
N ASP A 223 13.02 -19.61 15.13
CA ASP A 223 14.36 -19.22 15.60
C ASP A 223 15.17 -18.55 14.49
N THR A 224 14.94 -18.96 13.24
CA THR A 224 15.61 -18.43 12.04
C THR A 224 14.59 -18.20 10.92
N VAL A 225 14.76 -17.10 10.18
CA VAL A 225 14.03 -16.82 8.94
C VAL A 225 15.02 -16.55 7.84
N VAL A 226 14.82 -17.18 6.68
CA VAL A 226 15.66 -16.98 5.50
C VAL A 226 14.79 -16.47 4.36
N PHE A 227 15.02 -15.23 3.94
CA PHE A 227 14.48 -14.70 2.69
C PHE A 227 15.47 -15.04 1.58
N LYS A 228 15.15 -16.01 0.75
CA LYS A 228 15.91 -16.33 -0.47
C LYS A 228 15.42 -15.42 -1.59
N PHE A 229 16.31 -14.70 -2.22
CA PHE A 229 15.95 -13.80 -3.31
C PHE A 229 15.87 -14.56 -4.63
N VAL A 230 14.65 -14.83 -5.06
CA VAL A 230 14.31 -15.64 -6.26
C VAL A 230 13.32 -14.83 -7.11
N PRO A 231 13.80 -13.88 -7.94
CA PRO A 231 12.92 -13.01 -8.74
C PRO A 231 12.07 -13.76 -9.76
N ASP A 232 12.61 -14.84 -10.34
CA ASP A 232 11.88 -15.66 -11.32
C ASP A 232 10.76 -16.48 -10.67
N ALA A 233 9.53 -16.29 -11.12
CA ALA A 233 8.34 -16.93 -10.56
C ALA A 233 8.32 -18.45 -10.76
N THR A 234 8.85 -18.95 -11.88
CA THR A 234 8.90 -20.38 -12.17
C THR A 234 9.83 -21.09 -11.20
N THR A 235 10.97 -20.49 -10.90
CA THR A 235 11.94 -20.97 -9.92
C THR A 235 11.34 -20.97 -8.51
N ARG A 236 10.60 -19.89 -8.12
CA ARG A 236 9.90 -19.87 -6.82
C ARG A 236 8.87 -20.98 -6.68
N VAL A 237 8.12 -21.24 -7.76
CA VAL A 237 7.15 -22.35 -7.80
C VAL A 237 7.86 -23.70 -7.65
N ALA A 238 8.97 -23.91 -8.33
CA ALA A 238 9.75 -25.14 -8.20
C ALA A 238 10.32 -25.35 -6.78
N GLU A 239 10.78 -24.26 -6.11
CA GLU A 239 11.27 -24.35 -4.73
C GLU A 239 10.18 -24.74 -3.73
N ILE A 240 8.97 -24.19 -3.84
CA ILE A 240 7.88 -24.59 -2.94
C ILE A 240 7.40 -26.01 -3.24
N GLU A 241 7.35 -26.40 -4.50
CA GLU A 241 6.90 -27.72 -4.91
C GLU A 241 7.87 -28.84 -4.50
N SER A 242 9.18 -28.59 -4.54
CA SER A 242 10.22 -29.51 -4.07
C SER A 242 10.41 -29.50 -2.55
N GLY A 243 9.80 -28.53 -1.83
CA GLY A 243 10.00 -28.34 -0.40
C GLY A 243 11.30 -27.64 -0.02
N ALA A 244 12.06 -27.10 -0.99
CA ALA A 244 13.27 -26.29 -0.74
C ALA A 244 12.97 -24.95 -0.08
N SER A 245 11.76 -24.43 -0.27
CA SER A 245 11.20 -23.28 0.47
C SER A 245 9.90 -23.67 1.17
N ASP A 246 9.55 -22.97 2.25
CA ASP A 246 8.36 -23.24 3.05
C ASP A 246 7.19 -22.36 2.65
N LEU A 247 7.48 -21.21 2.01
CA LEU A 247 6.50 -20.24 1.56
C LEU A 247 7.02 -19.46 0.36
N THR A 248 6.11 -19.05 -0.55
CA THR A 248 6.36 -18.10 -1.63
C THR A 248 5.17 -17.21 -1.91
N LEU A 249 5.46 -16.00 -2.42
CA LEU A 249 4.50 -14.94 -2.74
C LEU A 249 4.38 -14.75 -4.25
N GLU A 250 3.31 -14.05 -4.67
CA GLU A 250 3.10 -13.65 -6.08
C GLU A 250 3.27 -14.81 -7.06
N VAL A 251 2.61 -15.91 -6.72
CA VAL A 251 2.58 -17.12 -7.57
C VAL A 251 1.70 -16.82 -8.78
N PRO A 252 2.08 -17.23 -10.01
CA PRO A 252 1.17 -17.16 -11.14
C PRO A 252 -0.15 -17.87 -10.84
N TYR A 253 -1.29 -17.29 -11.24
CA TYR A 253 -2.62 -17.84 -10.90
C TYR A 253 -2.82 -19.27 -11.39
N GLU A 254 -2.24 -19.63 -12.52
CA GLU A 254 -2.25 -20.98 -13.08
C GLU A 254 -1.56 -21.98 -12.15
N GLU A 255 -0.38 -21.62 -11.64
CA GLU A 255 0.40 -22.45 -10.73
C GLU A 255 -0.23 -22.49 -9.33
N TYR A 256 -0.82 -21.39 -8.89
CA TYR A 256 -1.58 -21.36 -7.65
C TYR A 256 -2.75 -22.35 -7.69
N ASP A 257 -3.54 -22.36 -8.77
CA ASP A 257 -4.64 -23.32 -8.94
C ASP A 257 -4.16 -24.77 -8.96
N ARG A 258 -3.00 -25.03 -9.56
CA ARG A 258 -2.40 -26.36 -9.64
C ARG A 258 -1.92 -26.85 -8.27
N LEU A 259 -1.42 -25.96 -7.41
CA LEU A 259 -0.69 -26.33 -6.20
C LEU A 259 -1.44 -26.10 -4.89
N LYS A 260 -2.41 -25.18 -4.82
CA LYS A 260 -3.11 -24.80 -3.57
C LYS A 260 -3.79 -25.94 -2.81
N GLY A 261 -4.04 -27.07 -3.46
CA GLY A 261 -4.66 -28.26 -2.87
C GLY A 261 -3.78 -29.53 -2.96
N LYS A 262 -2.51 -29.40 -3.39
CA LYS A 262 -1.56 -30.51 -3.43
C LYS A 262 -1.22 -30.95 -1.99
N ALA A 263 -1.04 -32.26 -1.79
CA ALA A 263 -0.65 -32.80 -0.50
C ALA A 263 0.60 -32.12 0.04
N GLY A 264 0.55 -31.65 1.29
CA GLY A 264 1.64 -30.92 1.94
C GLY A 264 1.65 -29.43 1.67
N LEU A 265 0.79 -28.91 0.78
CA LEU A 265 0.69 -27.49 0.47
C LEU A 265 -0.68 -26.90 0.79
N LYS A 266 -0.71 -25.65 1.12
CA LYS A 266 -1.90 -24.78 1.23
C LYS A 266 -1.66 -23.49 0.47
N GLY A 267 -2.74 -22.80 0.14
CA GLY A 267 -2.69 -21.50 -0.48
C GLY A 267 -3.73 -20.54 0.04
N VAL A 268 -3.43 -19.26 0.02
CA VAL A 268 -4.36 -18.16 0.21
C VAL A 268 -4.21 -17.17 -0.95
N CYS A 269 -5.35 -16.73 -1.51
CA CYS A 269 -5.38 -15.72 -2.56
C CYS A 269 -6.55 -14.80 -2.24
N LYS A 270 -6.26 -13.58 -1.81
CA LYS A 270 -7.25 -12.59 -1.41
C LYS A 270 -6.92 -11.24 -2.02
N PRO A 271 -7.92 -10.36 -2.19
CA PRO A 271 -7.71 -8.99 -2.62
C PRO A 271 -6.69 -8.26 -1.74
N THR A 272 -5.94 -7.36 -2.37
CA THR A 272 -4.95 -6.51 -1.73
C THR A 272 -5.23 -5.04 -2.06
N CYS A 273 -4.46 -4.11 -1.52
CA CYS A 273 -4.59 -2.69 -1.86
C CYS A 273 -4.10 -2.33 -3.27
N ASP A 274 -3.59 -3.28 -4.04
CA ASP A 274 -3.11 -3.03 -5.41
C ASP A 274 -4.28 -2.94 -6.40
N LEU A 275 -4.42 -1.79 -7.04
CA LEU A 275 -5.44 -1.51 -8.04
C LEU A 275 -4.82 -1.46 -9.44
N GLY A 276 -5.49 -2.04 -10.44
CA GLY A 276 -5.18 -1.83 -11.85
C GLY A 276 -5.99 -0.64 -12.36
N LEU A 277 -5.30 0.43 -12.75
CA LEU A 277 -5.91 1.68 -13.22
C LEU A 277 -5.41 2.01 -14.62
N LEU A 278 -6.29 2.51 -15.46
CA LEU A 278 -5.93 3.11 -16.73
C LEU A 278 -6.08 4.61 -16.62
N PHE A 279 -4.95 5.29 -16.50
CA PHE A 279 -4.88 6.75 -16.46
C PHE A 279 -5.14 7.34 -17.84
N ILE A 280 -5.82 8.47 -17.85
CA ILE A 280 -6.07 9.30 -19.03
C ILE A 280 -5.35 10.62 -18.81
N THR A 281 -4.73 11.19 -19.86
CA THR A 281 -4.03 12.49 -19.79
C THR A 281 -4.83 13.56 -20.52
N ASN A 282 -4.67 14.82 -20.09
CA ASN A 282 -5.24 15.94 -20.80
C ASN A 282 -4.67 16.08 -22.22
N GLY A 283 -5.47 16.61 -23.11
CA GLY A 283 -5.07 17.01 -24.46
C GLY A 283 -5.64 16.14 -25.59
N GLY A 284 -5.80 16.77 -26.74
CA GLY A 284 -6.26 16.13 -27.95
C GLY A 284 -7.64 15.49 -27.83
N VAL A 285 -7.78 14.25 -28.25
CA VAL A 285 -9.06 13.53 -28.20
C VAL A 285 -9.54 13.26 -26.77
N MET A 286 -8.64 13.32 -25.79
CA MET A 286 -8.99 13.07 -24.38
C MET A 286 -9.66 14.28 -23.69
N ASP A 287 -9.65 15.46 -24.30
CA ASP A 287 -10.41 16.61 -23.78
C ASP A 287 -11.92 16.43 -23.97
N ASP A 288 -12.34 15.57 -24.91
CA ASP A 288 -13.73 15.23 -25.11
C ASP A 288 -14.22 14.23 -24.06
N LYS A 289 -15.15 14.68 -23.20
CA LYS A 289 -15.76 13.85 -22.17
C LYS A 289 -16.44 12.60 -22.72
N ASN A 290 -17.08 12.70 -23.90
CA ASN A 290 -17.78 11.55 -24.48
C ASN A 290 -16.78 10.46 -24.89
N VAL A 291 -15.60 10.85 -25.39
CA VAL A 291 -14.53 9.89 -25.70
C VAL A 291 -14.06 9.18 -24.44
N ARG A 292 -13.79 9.90 -23.35
CA ARG A 292 -13.37 9.29 -22.08
C ARG A 292 -14.42 8.34 -21.51
N LEU A 293 -15.68 8.77 -21.46
CA LEU A 293 -16.78 7.93 -20.98
C LEU A 293 -16.99 6.71 -21.90
N ALA A 294 -16.86 6.85 -23.20
CA ALA A 294 -16.93 5.73 -24.14
C ALA A 294 -15.82 4.71 -23.89
N MET A 295 -14.59 5.16 -23.61
CA MET A 295 -13.49 4.28 -23.21
C MET A 295 -13.85 3.47 -21.95
N CYS A 296 -14.47 4.12 -20.96
CA CYS A 296 -14.86 3.46 -19.71
C CYS A 296 -15.98 2.43 -19.92
N HIS A 297 -17.05 2.80 -20.62
CA HIS A 297 -18.22 1.92 -20.83
C HIS A 297 -17.97 0.79 -21.84
N ALA A 298 -16.93 0.88 -22.65
CA ALA A 298 -16.56 -0.15 -23.63
C ALA A 298 -15.79 -1.34 -23.04
N VAL A 299 -15.45 -1.34 -21.75
CA VAL A 299 -14.59 -2.36 -21.13
C VAL A 299 -15.35 -3.30 -20.24
N ASP A 300 -15.42 -4.58 -20.61
CA ASP A 300 -15.95 -5.67 -19.79
C ASP A 300 -14.89 -6.14 -18.76
N LYS A 301 -14.82 -5.45 -17.62
CA LYS A 301 -13.89 -5.73 -16.53
C LYS A 301 -14.07 -7.13 -15.96
N GLN A 302 -15.32 -7.61 -15.87
CA GLN A 302 -15.62 -8.95 -15.34
C GLN A 302 -15.06 -10.06 -16.23
N SER A 303 -15.19 -9.90 -17.56
CA SER A 303 -14.58 -10.84 -18.52
C SER A 303 -13.05 -10.85 -18.46
N ILE A 304 -12.42 -9.69 -18.24
CA ILE A 304 -10.97 -9.59 -18.04
C ILE A 304 -10.55 -10.43 -16.83
N ILE A 305 -11.16 -10.19 -15.67
CA ILE A 305 -10.84 -10.95 -14.44
C ILE A 305 -11.08 -12.45 -14.64
N LYS A 306 -12.23 -12.81 -15.19
CA LYS A 306 -12.59 -14.22 -15.38
C LYS A 306 -11.65 -14.97 -16.32
N ARG A 307 -11.28 -14.34 -17.46
CA ARG A 307 -10.55 -15.02 -18.53
C ARG A 307 -9.03 -14.91 -18.39
N LEU A 308 -8.52 -13.75 -17.96
CA LEU A 308 -7.07 -13.52 -17.87
C LEU A 308 -6.52 -13.79 -16.47
N LEU A 309 -7.30 -13.47 -15.42
CA LEU A 309 -6.88 -13.64 -14.03
C LEU A 309 -7.54 -14.83 -13.34
N ARG A 310 -8.18 -15.73 -14.10
CA ARG A 310 -8.82 -16.98 -13.60
C ARG A 310 -9.87 -16.75 -12.50
N GLY A 311 -10.46 -15.56 -12.47
CA GLY A 311 -11.43 -15.13 -11.45
C GLY A 311 -10.80 -14.50 -10.21
N TYR A 312 -9.47 -14.40 -10.14
CA TYR A 312 -8.78 -13.75 -9.02
C TYR A 312 -8.69 -12.23 -9.25
N GLY A 313 -9.39 -11.49 -8.43
CA GLY A 313 -9.50 -10.03 -8.48
C GLY A 313 -10.93 -9.57 -8.25
N THR A 314 -11.10 -8.30 -7.96
CA THR A 314 -12.39 -7.66 -7.73
C THR A 314 -12.56 -6.51 -8.72
N VAL A 315 -13.71 -6.40 -9.39
CA VAL A 315 -14.02 -5.22 -10.22
C VAL A 315 -14.11 -4.00 -9.34
N ILE A 316 -13.50 -2.90 -9.76
CA ILE A 316 -13.61 -1.60 -9.13
C ILE A 316 -14.07 -0.54 -10.13
N ASP A 317 -14.80 0.46 -9.63
CA ASP A 317 -15.30 1.60 -10.38
C ASP A 317 -14.83 2.95 -9.80
N THR A 318 -14.02 2.90 -8.74
CA THR A 318 -13.41 4.03 -8.04
C THR A 318 -11.91 3.79 -7.84
N LEU A 319 -11.20 4.80 -7.34
CA LEU A 319 -9.80 4.66 -6.94
C LEU A 319 -9.64 4.05 -5.54
N GLU A 320 -10.75 3.61 -4.93
CA GLU A 320 -10.77 2.95 -3.63
C GLU A 320 -11.21 1.50 -3.75
N GLY A 321 -10.60 0.61 -2.96
CA GLY A 321 -11.04 -0.77 -2.79
C GLY A 321 -12.18 -0.89 -1.76
N PRO A 322 -12.95 -1.99 -1.78
CA PRO A 322 -14.06 -2.20 -0.86
C PRO A 322 -13.71 -2.17 0.63
N GLU A 323 -12.45 -2.35 0.98
CA GLU A 323 -11.96 -2.37 2.35
C GLU A 323 -11.73 -0.96 2.94
N TYR A 324 -11.82 0.10 2.12
CA TYR A 324 -11.48 1.46 2.55
C TYR A 324 -12.70 2.30 2.88
N ALA A 325 -12.54 3.21 3.84
CA ALA A 325 -13.62 4.07 4.33
C ALA A 325 -14.23 4.98 3.25
N ALA A 326 -13.42 5.39 2.27
CA ALA A 326 -13.88 6.24 1.17
C ALA A 326 -14.51 5.44 0.01
N PHE A 327 -14.51 4.12 0.04
CA PHE A 327 -15.20 3.33 -0.97
C PHE A 327 -16.72 3.64 -0.99
N ASP A 328 -17.23 3.94 -2.16
CA ASP A 328 -18.67 4.15 -2.39
C ASP A 328 -19.22 3.09 -3.36
N PRO A 329 -19.95 2.08 -2.85
CA PRO A 329 -20.49 1.01 -3.68
C PRO A 329 -21.57 1.46 -4.66
N THR A 330 -22.08 2.71 -4.53
CA THR A 330 -23.10 3.27 -5.42
C THR A 330 -22.52 3.83 -6.71
N ILE A 331 -21.21 4.12 -6.75
CA ILE A 331 -20.51 4.52 -7.97
C ILE A 331 -20.37 3.30 -8.86
N LYS A 332 -20.92 3.37 -10.08
CA LYS A 332 -20.87 2.29 -11.07
C LYS A 332 -20.56 2.82 -12.45
N VAL A 333 -19.63 2.12 -13.11
CA VAL A 333 -19.30 2.34 -14.52
C VAL A 333 -19.55 1.01 -15.26
N PRO A 334 -20.80 0.74 -15.64
CA PRO A 334 -21.19 -0.54 -16.24
C PRO A 334 -20.60 -0.70 -17.64
N PHE A 335 -20.32 -1.95 -18.03
CA PHE A 335 -20.05 -2.30 -19.41
C PHE A 335 -21.31 -2.08 -20.25
N ASP A 336 -21.25 -1.09 -21.14
CA ASP A 336 -22.34 -0.73 -22.07
C ASP A 336 -21.74 -0.26 -23.41
N PRO A 337 -21.42 -1.20 -24.33
CA PRO A 337 -20.86 -0.85 -25.63
C PRO A 337 -21.83 -0.09 -26.52
N ALA A 338 -23.16 -0.18 -26.28
CA ALA A 338 -24.14 0.61 -27.02
C ALA A 338 -24.06 2.08 -26.61
N LEU A 339 -24.01 2.35 -25.30
CA LEU A 339 -23.77 3.71 -24.77
C LEU A 339 -22.41 4.25 -25.28
N ALA A 340 -21.34 3.46 -25.24
CA ALA A 340 -20.04 3.86 -25.74
C ALA A 340 -20.09 4.29 -27.22
N THR A 341 -20.76 3.49 -28.08
CA THR A 341 -20.96 3.83 -29.48
C THR A 341 -21.75 5.12 -29.67
N LYS A 342 -22.80 5.33 -28.86
CA LYS A 342 -23.63 6.55 -28.89
C LYS A 342 -22.82 7.80 -28.50
N LEU A 343 -21.99 7.69 -27.45
CA LEU A 343 -21.12 8.78 -27.00
C LEU A 343 -20.11 9.16 -28.08
N LEU A 344 -19.46 8.17 -28.71
CA LEU A 344 -18.54 8.41 -29.81
C LEU A 344 -19.22 9.07 -31.02
N ALA A 345 -20.42 8.63 -31.38
CA ALA A 345 -21.18 9.22 -32.48
C ALA A 345 -21.53 10.69 -32.20
N ALA A 346 -21.86 11.05 -30.95
CA ALA A 346 -22.10 12.44 -30.56
C ALA A 346 -20.87 13.34 -30.72
N SER A 347 -19.67 12.76 -30.70
CA SER A 347 -18.38 13.45 -30.94
C SER A 347 -17.84 13.28 -32.37
N GLY A 348 -18.66 12.73 -33.28
CA GLY A 348 -18.32 12.59 -34.71
C GLY A 348 -17.40 11.42 -35.04
N TYR A 349 -17.32 10.42 -34.16
CA TYR A 349 -16.54 9.19 -34.38
C TYR A 349 -17.44 7.98 -34.61
N SER A 350 -16.90 6.99 -35.32
CA SER A 350 -17.57 5.71 -35.61
C SER A 350 -16.53 4.62 -35.87
N LYS A 351 -16.96 3.39 -36.17
CA LYS A 351 -16.06 2.32 -36.60
C LYS A 351 -15.31 2.63 -37.89
N ASP A 352 -15.94 3.36 -38.82
CA ASP A 352 -15.33 3.76 -40.08
C ASP A 352 -14.45 5.01 -39.93
N LYS A 353 -14.69 5.80 -38.87
CA LYS A 353 -13.90 6.97 -38.51
C LYS A 353 -13.54 6.89 -37.01
N PRO A 354 -12.64 5.99 -36.61
CA PRO A 354 -12.36 5.76 -35.20
C PRO A 354 -11.59 6.89 -34.56
N VAL A 355 -11.77 7.04 -33.22
CA VAL A 355 -10.84 7.78 -32.37
C VAL A 355 -9.50 7.05 -32.38
N LYS A 356 -8.40 7.79 -32.60
CA LYS A 356 -7.04 7.21 -32.63
C LYS A 356 -6.14 7.85 -31.59
N PHE A 357 -5.45 7.02 -30.80
CA PHE A 357 -4.45 7.46 -29.82
C PHE A 357 -3.49 6.32 -29.46
N THR A 358 -2.51 6.62 -28.63
CA THR A 358 -1.57 5.64 -28.07
C THR A 358 -1.95 5.31 -26.64
N ILE A 359 -1.87 4.02 -26.30
CA ILE A 359 -1.92 3.52 -24.93
C ILE A 359 -0.58 2.89 -24.56
N GLN A 360 -0.01 3.30 -23.42
CA GLN A 360 1.23 2.72 -22.92
C GLN A 360 0.98 1.73 -21.78
N THR A 361 1.80 0.69 -21.73
CA THR A 361 1.78 -0.35 -20.70
C THR A 361 3.18 -0.93 -20.49
N THR A 362 3.29 -1.86 -19.54
CA THR A 362 4.45 -2.73 -19.32
C THR A 362 4.14 -4.15 -19.78
N ARG A 363 5.11 -5.05 -19.66
CA ARG A 363 4.90 -6.48 -19.81
C ARG A 363 5.56 -7.24 -18.68
N GLY A 364 4.73 -7.89 -17.83
CA GLY A 364 5.17 -8.72 -16.72
C GLY A 364 5.51 -7.95 -15.44
N PHE A 365 5.18 -6.67 -15.35
CA PHE A 365 5.25 -5.92 -14.10
C PHE A 365 4.11 -6.30 -13.14
N LYS A 366 2.89 -6.50 -13.67
CA LYS A 366 1.75 -7.07 -12.95
C LYS A 366 1.18 -8.27 -13.71
N PRO A 367 0.47 -9.18 -13.03
CA PRO A 367 -0.13 -10.35 -13.69
C PRO A 367 -0.97 -9.94 -14.89
N LYS A 368 -0.56 -10.39 -16.09
CA LYS A 368 -1.28 -10.19 -17.36
C LYS A 368 -1.49 -8.72 -17.76
N ASP A 369 -0.62 -7.81 -17.34
CA ASP A 369 -0.71 -6.37 -17.65
C ASP A 369 -0.82 -6.11 -19.16
N TYR A 370 0.03 -6.69 -19.97
CA TYR A 370 0.01 -6.54 -21.42
C TYR A 370 -1.24 -7.17 -22.05
N GLU A 371 -1.57 -8.41 -21.68
CA GLU A 371 -2.72 -9.14 -22.21
C GLU A 371 -4.06 -8.44 -21.85
N MET A 372 -4.13 -7.80 -20.68
CA MET A 372 -5.29 -6.98 -20.31
C MET A 372 -5.45 -5.80 -21.25
N ILE A 373 -4.36 -5.09 -21.57
CA ILE A 373 -4.41 -3.96 -22.50
C ILE A 373 -4.76 -4.42 -23.91
N GLN A 374 -4.25 -5.56 -24.38
CA GLN A 374 -4.68 -6.14 -25.65
C GLN A 374 -6.18 -6.42 -25.68
N ALA A 375 -6.73 -6.99 -24.60
CA ALA A 375 -8.17 -7.26 -24.50
C ALA A 375 -8.98 -5.96 -24.51
N ILE A 376 -8.56 -4.93 -23.76
CA ILE A 376 -9.20 -3.61 -23.71
C ILE A 376 -9.20 -2.96 -25.10
N VAL A 377 -8.07 -2.93 -25.79
CA VAL A 377 -7.98 -2.38 -27.14
C VAL A 377 -8.87 -3.15 -28.13
N GLY A 378 -8.97 -4.49 -27.96
CA GLY A 378 -9.92 -5.29 -28.74
C GLY A 378 -11.38 -4.89 -28.51
N MET A 379 -11.78 -4.66 -27.25
CA MET A 379 -13.11 -4.17 -26.89
C MET A 379 -13.37 -2.76 -27.44
N TRP A 380 -12.40 -1.87 -27.36
CA TRP A 380 -12.48 -0.51 -27.86
C TRP A 380 -12.68 -0.46 -29.38
N ARG A 381 -11.99 -1.32 -30.16
CA ARG A 381 -12.19 -1.42 -31.62
C ARG A 381 -13.63 -1.75 -32.01
N ASN A 382 -14.32 -2.54 -31.16
CA ASN A 382 -15.72 -2.91 -31.44
C ASN A 382 -16.69 -1.73 -31.34
N VAL A 383 -16.30 -0.62 -30.74
CA VAL A 383 -17.14 0.59 -30.61
C VAL A 383 -16.64 1.80 -31.41
N GLY A 384 -15.47 1.72 -32.06
CA GLY A 384 -14.89 2.81 -32.85
C GLY A 384 -13.75 3.55 -32.18
N ILE A 385 -12.99 2.88 -31.31
CA ILE A 385 -11.73 3.38 -30.73
C ILE A 385 -10.57 2.49 -31.22
N ASP A 386 -9.55 3.09 -31.84
CA ASP A 386 -8.36 2.43 -32.35
C ASP A 386 -7.12 2.94 -31.62
N ALA A 387 -6.72 2.21 -30.58
CA ALA A 387 -5.54 2.54 -29.79
C ALA A 387 -4.32 1.72 -30.21
N ASN A 388 -3.18 2.40 -30.39
CA ASN A 388 -1.90 1.75 -30.61
C ASN A 388 -1.23 1.45 -29.27
N ILE A 389 -0.76 0.20 -29.07
CA ILE A 389 -0.13 -0.22 -27.80
C ILE A 389 1.37 0.02 -27.88
N GLU A 390 1.90 0.78 -26.94
CA GLU A 390 3.34 0.92 -26.70
C GLU A 390 3.72 0.25 -25.39
N VAL A 391 4.74 -0.61 -25.46
CA VAL A 391 5.26 -1.35 -24.31
C VAL A 391 6.58 -0.76 -23.88
N TYR A 392 6.68 -0.39 -22.61
CA TYR A 392 7.89 0.17 -22.02
C TYR A 392 8.45 -0.73 -20.92
N GLU A 393 9.77 -0.67 -20.74
CA GLU A 393 10.41 -1.18 -19.52
C GLU A 393 9.89 -0.44 -18.28
N VAL A 394 9.82 -1.14 -17.15
CA VAL A 394 9.18 -0.64 -15.93
C VAL A 394 9.75 0.71 -15.48
N ALA A 395 11.09 0.83 -15.44
CA ALA A 395 11.74 2.08 -15.03
C ALA A 395 11.37 3.26 -15.97
N LYS A 396 11.37 3.03 -17.29
CA LYS A 396 10.98 4.05 -18.26
C LYS A 396 9.51 4.42 -18.17
N HIS A 397 8.65 3.45 -17.93
CA HIS A 397 7.22 3.66 -17.74
C HIS A 397 6.94 4.59 -16.54
N PHE A 398 7.61 4.36 -15.41
CA PHE A 398 7.51 5.23 -14.23
C PHE A 398 8.14 6.62 -14.45
N GLU A 399 9.29 6.71 -15.14
CA GLU A 399 9.91 7.99 -15.50
C GLU A 399 8.96 8.87 -16.32
N LEU A 400 8.28 8.29 -17.34
CA LEU A 400 7.31 9.02 -18.16
C LEU A 400 6.18 9.63 -17.33
N ARG A 401 5.71 8.92 -16.31
CA ARG A 401 4.73 9.44 -15.39
C ARG A 401 5.28 10.59 -14.54
N MET A 402 6.43 10.40 -13.90
CA MET A 402 7.05 11.42 -13.04
C MET A 402 7.46 12.68 -13.78
N THR A 403 7.64 12.58 -15.09
CA THR A 403 7.97 13.71 -15.98
C THR A 403 6.77 14.25 -16.75
N HIS A 404 5.54 13.79 -16.43
CA HIS A 404 4.29 14.17 -17.10
C HIS A 404 4.32 13.98 -18.63
N LYS A 405 4.94 12.89 -19.09
CA LYS A 405 5.09 12.53 -20.51
C LYS A 405 4.37 11.23 -20.86
N LEU A 406 3.28 10.95 -20.16
CA LEU A 406 2.45 9.78 -20.46
C LEU A 406 1.82 9.89 -21.84
N ALA A 407 1.60 8.73 -22.48
CA ALA A 407 0.68 8.62 -23.60
C ALA A 407 -0.75 9.04 -23.21
N PRO A 408 -1.63 9.35 -24.16
CA PRO A 408 -3.02 9.71 -23.89
C PRO A 408 -3.78 8.76 -22.97
N ALA A 409 -3.40 7.48 -22.98
CA ALA A 409 -3.83 6.50 -21.99
C ALA A 409 -2.63 5.68 -21.48
N ALA A 410 -2.61 5.34 -20.19
CA ALA A 410 -1.49 4.62 -19.60
C ALA A 410 -1.99 3.66 -18.49
N PHE A 411 -1.59 2.39 -18.57
CA PHE A 411 -1.95 1.41 -17.56
C PHE A 411 -0.92 1.39 -16.43
N TYR A 412 -1.40 1.53 -15.20
CA TYR A 412 -0.58 1.44 -13.97
C TYR A 412 -1.28 0.59 -12.91
N ASN A 413 -0.46 -0.01 -12.04
CA ASN A 413 -0.98 -0.39 -10.74
C ASN A 413 -0.85 0.78 -9.76
N TRP A 414 -1.76 0.84 -8.81
CA TRP A 414 -1.78 1.83 -7.74
C TRP A 414 -2.12 1.18 -6.42
N GLY A 415 -1.35 1.46 -5.38
CA GLY A 415 -1.57 0.87 -4.06
C GLY A 415 -1.92 1.92 -3.01
N ASN A 416 -2.98 1.66 -2.27
CA ASN A 416 -3.35 2.44 -1.08
C ASN A 416 -2.89 1.73 0.19
N TYR A 417 -1.59 1.68 0.42
CA TYR A 417 -0.97 0.86 1.48
C TYR A 417 -1.20 1.40 2.90
N ILE A 418 -1.55 2.66 3.05
CA ILE A 418 -1.88 3.25 4.36
C ILE A 418 -3.39 3.27 4.66
N GLY A 419 -4.23 2.81 3.71
CA GLY A 419 -5.67 2.76 3.88
C GLY A 419 -6.34 4.14 3.92
N ASP A 420 -5.83 5.12 3.16
CA ASP A 420 -6.37 6.47 3.12
C ASP A 420 -6.50 7.01 1.69
N PRO A 421 -7.64 7.65 1.34
CA PRO A 421 -7.86 8.18 0.00
C PRO A 421 -6.88 9.29 -0.41
N THR A 422 -6.16 9.90 0.51
CA THR A 422 -5.08 10.82 0.20
C THR A 422 -4.02 10.17 -0.69
N THR A 423 -3.69 8.89 -0.45
CA THR A 423 -2.68 8.17 -1.25
C THR A 423 -3.23 7.52 -2.50
N SER A 424 -4.52 7.30 -2.64
CA SER A 424 -5.17 6.83 -3.85
C SER A 424 -5.66 8.01 -4.70
N THR A 425 -6.87 8.47 -4.45
CA THR A 425 -7.49 9.57 -5.21
C THR A 425 -6.67 10.86 -5.12
N GLY A 426 -6.16 11.19 -3.93
CA GLY A 426 -5.35 12.40 -3.72
C GLY A 426 -4.09 12.43 -4.57
N PHE A 427 -3.19 11.47 -4.41
CA PHE A 427 -1.93 11.45 -5.17
C PHE A 427 -2.13 11.17 -6.66
N ALA A 428 -3.14 10.36 -7.02
CA ALA A 428 -3.37 10.01 -8.41
C ALA A 428 -4.00 11.13 -9.24
N MET A 429 -4.83 11.98 -8.63
CA MET A 429 -5.72 12.88 -9.37
C MET A 429 -5.58 14.36 -9.02
N TRP A 430 -4.88 14.73 -7.93
CA TRP A 430 -4.66 16.14 -7.60
C TRP A 430 -3.57 16.75 -8.49
N SER A 431 -3.87 17.82 -9.22
CA SER A 431 -2.96 18.41 -10.22
C SER A 431 -1.60 18.84 -9.66
N LYS A 432 -1.51 19.12 -8.35
CA LYS A 432 -0.24 19.47 -7.69
C LYS A 432 0.60 18.26 -7.29
N SER A 433 0.03 17.06 -7.38
CA SER A 433 0.79 15.83 -7.13
C SER A 433 1.69 15.51 -8.32
N PRO A 434 2.97 15.16 -8.09
CA PRO A 434 3.87 14.72 -9.16
C PRO A 434 3.42 13.44 -9.84
N HIS A 435 2.44 12.75 -9.25
CA HIS A 435 1.89 11.50 -9.74
C HIS A 435 0.62 11.65 -10.57
N SER A 436 0.00 12.83 -10.58
CA SER A 436 -1.24 13.06 -11.30
C SER A 436 -1.07 12.99 -12.82
N ALA A 437 -2.01 12.32 -13.47
CA ALA A 437 -2.06 12.23 -14.92
C ALA A 437 -3.10 13.19 -15.54
N TRP A 438 -4.06 13.65 -14.73
CA TRP A 438 -5.13 14.53 -15.16
C TRP A 438 -5.13 15.86 -14.38
N HIS A 439 -5.29 16.98 -15.08
CA HIS A 439 -5.36 18.31 -14.50
C HIS A 439 -6.74 18.91 -14.71
N SER A 440 -7.40 19.31 -13.62
CA SER A 440 -8.73 19.92 -13.65
C SER A 440 -8.93 20.83 -12.44
N ASP A 441 -9.17 22.12 -12.68
CA ASP A 441 -9.43 23.11 -11.62
C ASP A 441 -10.67 22.73 -10.80
N ASP A 442 -11.71 22.19 -11.46
CA ASP A 442 -12.93 21.75 -10.79
C ASP A 442 -12.69 20.58 -9.84
N LEU A 443 -11.83 19.63 -10.24
CA LEU A 443 -11.44 18.52 -9.38
C LEU A 443 -10.51 18.98 -8.25
N ASP A 444 -9.56 19.85 -8.55
CA ASP A 444 -8.66 20.42 -7.55
C ASP A 444 -9.41 21.21 -6.47
N ALA A 445 -10.46 21.95 -6.85
CA ALA A 445 -11.32 22.64 -5.89
C ALA A 445 -12.02 21.69 -4.92
N LYS A 446 -12.31 20.44 -5.33
CA LYS A 446 -12.90 19.39 -4.48
C LYS A 446 -11.85 18.72 -3.59
N ILE A 447 -10.67 18.41 -4.14
CA ILE A 447 -9.62 17.63 -3.46
C ILE A 447 -8.81 18.49 -2.49
N THR A 448 -8.44 19.72 -2.88
CA THR A 448 -7.50 20.56 -2.10
C THR A 448 -7.93 20.76 -0.64
N PRO A 449 -9.20 21.03 -0.30
CA PRO A 449 -9.61 21.19 1.09
C PRO A 449 -9.44 19.91 1.93
N LEU A 450 -9.50 18.73 1.31
CA LEU A 450 -9.49 17.43 1.99
C LEU A 450 -8.13 17.10 2.59
N TRP A 451 -7.06 17.70 2.08
CA TRP A 451 -5.70 17.50 2.59
C TRP A 451 -5.51 18.01 4.03
N ALA A 452 -6.34 18.97 4.47
CA ALA A 452 -6.24 19.53 5.82
C ALA A 452 -7.60 19.54 6.56
N GLU A 453 -8.62 18.84 6.06
CA GLU A 453 -9.92 18.75 6.74
C GLU A 453 -9.76 18.02 8.07
N LYS A 454 -10.14 18.70 9.15
CA LYS A 454 -10.01 18.21 10.53
C LYS A 454 -11.13 17.26 10.95
N ASP A 455 -12.30 17.38 10.33
CA ASP A 455 -13.43 16.48 10.58
C ASP A 455 -13.33 15.25 9.66
N GLU A 456 -13.05 14.09 10.25
CA GLU A 456 -12.82 12.86 9.49
C GLU A 456 -14.05 12.42 8.68
N ALA A 457 -15.26 12.61 9.20
CA ALA A 457 -16.47 12.24 8.48
C ALA A 457 -16.68 13.11 7.23
N ARG A 458 -16.49 14.43 7.36
CA ARG A 458 -16.53 15.36 6.23
C ARG A 458 -15.42 15.07 5.23
N ARG A 459 -14.21 14.76 5.73
CA ARG A 459 -13.08 14.41 4.88
C ARG A 459 -13.36 13.16 4.03
N ILE A 460 -13.82 12.10 4.64
CA ILE A 460 -14.16 10.85 3.93
C ILE A 460 -15.33 11.07 2.95
N GLN A 461 -16.36 11.83 3.33
CA GLN A 461 -17.45 12.15 2.41
C GLN A 461 -16.94 12.96 1.21
N GLY A 462 -16.06 13.94 1.45
CA GLY A 462 -15.46 14.73 0.37
C GLY A 462 -14.66 13.87 -0.63
N TRP A 463 -13.94 12.85 -0.14
CA TRP A 463 -13.25 11.91 -1.02
C TRP A 463 -14.20 11.05 -1.85
N LYS A 464 -15.33 10.58 -1.26
CA LYS A 464 -16.38 9.89 -2.01
C LYS A 464 -16.99 10.78 -3.10
N ASP A 465 -17.21 12.06 -2.79
CA ASP A 465 -17.75 13.03 -3.75
C ASP A 465 -16.74 13.32 -4.88
N ALA A 466 -15.44 13.36 -4.56
CA ALA A 466 -14.37 13.49 -5.56
C ALA A 466 -14.31 12.25 -6.48
N ASP A 467 -14.37 11.04 -5.93
CA ASP A 467 -14.38 9.80 -6.72
C ASP A 467 -15.61 9.70 -7.62
N ARG A 468 -16.77 10.13 -7.14
CA ARG A 468 -17.99 10.21 -7.95
C ARG A 468 -17.80 11.16 -9.13
N TYR A 469 -17.26 12.34 -8.86
CA TYR A 469 -16.97 13.32 -9.91
C TYR A 469 -15.97 12.78 -10.94
N ILE A 470 -14.92 12.12 -10.51
CA ILE A 470 -13.92 11.48 -11.38
C ILE A 470 -14.58 10.46 -12.31
N ALA A 471 -15.45 9.60 -11.76
CA ALA A 471 -16.18 8.60 -12.53
C ALA A 471 -17.16 9.24 -13.54
N GLU A 472 -17.91 10.28 -13.14
CA GLU A 472 -18.83 11.03 -14.00
C GLU A 472 -18.13 11.80 -15.14
N GLN A 473 -16.86 12.15 -14.96
CA GLN A 473 -16.04 12.83 -15.97
C GLN A 473 -15.19 11.86 -16.80
N GLY A 474 -15.05 10.61 -16.36
CA GLY A 474 -14.21 9.62 -17.03
C GLY A 474 -12.72 9.96 -17.00
N TYR A 475 -12.21 10.55 -15.90
CA TYR A 475 -10.80 10.99 -15.81
C TYR A 475 -9.82 9.84 -15.62
N VAL A 476 -10.29 8.70 -15.16
CA VAL A 476 -9.54 7.46 -15.02
C VAL A 476 -10.49 6.30 -15.26
N LEU A 477 -9.98 5.17 -15.76
CA LEU A 477 -10.72 3.91 -15.83
C LEU A 477 -10.14 2.95 -14.78
N PRO A 478 -10.76 2.85 -13.60
CA PRO A 478 -10.45 1.78 -12.66
C PRO A 478 -10.89 0.44 -13.25
N LEU A 479 -10.02 -0.57 -13.17
CA LEU A 479 -10.29 -1.87 -13.77
C LEU A 479 -10.58 -2.92 -12.70
N LEU A 480 -9.63 -3.12 -11.81
CA LEU A 480 -9.69 -4.19 -10.82
C LEU A 480 -8.79 -3.92 -9.62
N GLN A 481 -9.13 -4.56 -8.53
CA GLN A 481 -8.28 -4.79 -7.38
C GLN A 481 -7.64 -6.18 -7.53
N TYR A 482 -6.31 -6.26 -7.48
CA TYR A 482 -5.59 -7.51 -7.59
C TYR A 482 -5.74 -8.37 -6.34
N ALA A 483 -5.77 -9.68 -6.53
CA ALA A 483 -5.60 -10.65 -5.45
C ALA A 483 -4.17 -11.22 -5.48
N GLN A 484 -3.59 -11.43 -4.30
CA GLN A 484 -2.23 -11.96 -4.17
C GLN A 484 -2.24 -13.44 -3.81
N PRO A 485 -1.74 -14.31 -4.69
CA PRO A 485 -1.56 -15.74 -4.40
C PRO A 485 -0.30 -15.95 -3.55
N ILE A 486 -0.48 -16.67 -2.44
CA ILE A 486 0.58 -17.14 -1.55
C ILE A 486 0.46 -18.65 -1.43
N LEU A 487 1.54 -19.38 -1.66
CA LEU A 487 1.64 -20.81 -1.41
C LEU A 487 2.56 -21.09 -0.22
N TYR A 488 2.20 -22.05 0.62
CA TYR A 488 2.97 -22.40 1.81
C TYR A 488 2.74 -23.85 2.23
N LYS A 489 3.70 -24.40 2.99
CA LYS A 489 3.57 -25.77 3.55
C LYS A 489 2.37 -25.86 4.49
N SER A 490 1.71 -27.01 4.50
CA SER A 490 0.44 -27.23 5.21
C SER A 490 0.54 -27.17 6.74
N ASP A 491 1.76 -27.29 7.29
CA ASP A 491 2.09 -27.12 8.71
C ASP A 491 2.32 -25.65 9.11
N LEU A 492 2.10 -24.72 8.19
CA LEU A 492 2.11 -23.29 8.44
C LEU A 492 0.70 -22.71 8.49
N LYS A 493 0.56 -21.65 9.28
CA LYS A 493 -0.59 -20.74 9.30
C LYS A 493 -0.13 -19.37 8.85
N VAL A 494 -0.71 -18.87 7.77
CA VAL A 494 -0.38 -17.59 7.15
C VAL A 494 -1.55 -16.63 7.30
N THR A 495 -1.31 -15.48 7.92
CA THR A 495 -2.31 -14.40 8.02
C THR A 495 -2.13 -13.47 6.82
N HIS A 496 -3.15 -13.42 5.96
CA HIS A 496 -3.17 -12.50 4.82
C HIS A 496 -3.18 -11.03 5.31
N ASN A 497 -2.45 -10.17 4.58
CA ASN A 497 -2.40 -8.74 4.85
C ASN A 497 -3.00 -7.96 3.67
N THR A 498 -3.99 -7.11 3.94
CA THR A 498 -4.67 -6.27 2.92
C THR A 498 -3.72 -5.28 2.25
N SER A 499 -2.64 -4.86 2.92
CA SER A 499 -1.63 -3.98 2.32
C SER A 499 -0.78 -4.62 1.20
N GLY A 500 -1.22 -5.73 0.63
CA GLY A 500 -0.63 -6.32 -0.57
C GLY A 500 0.54 -7.27 -0.30
N ALA A 501 1.69 -7.00 -0.92
CA ALA A 501 2.87 -7.88 -0.84
C ALA A 501 3.49 -7.98 0.56
N LEU A 502 2.91 -7.31 1.56
CA LEU A 502 3.41 -7.30 2.92
C LEU A 502 3.08 -8.61 3.65
N LEU A 503 4.08 -9.42 3.86
CA LEU A 503 4.01 -10.62 4.68
C LEU A 503 5.24 -10.71 5.59
N PRO A 504 5.31 -9.91 6.66
CA PRO A 504 6.41 -10.03 7.62
C PRO A 504 6.39 -11.41 8.29
N ALA A 505 7.54 -11.88 8.70
CA ALA A 505 7.69 -13.20 9.31
C ALA A 505 6.79 -13.38 10.58
N SER A 506 6.38 -12.28 11.21
CA SER A 506 5.45 -12.29 12.35
C SER A 506 3.99 -12.65 12.00
N LEU A 507 3.62 -12.65 10.71
CA LEU A 507 2.30 -13.09 10.24
C LEU A 507 2.29 -14.56 9.80
N ILE A 508 3.38 -15.29 10.03
CA ILE A 508 3.56 -16.69 9.70
C ILE A 508 3.80 -17.45 11.01
N GLU A 509 3.00 -18.45 11.27
CA GLU A 509 3.04 -19.28 12.47
C GLU A 509 3.10 -20.77 12.07
N LYS A 510 3.55 -21.64 12.97
CA LYS A 510 3.32 -23.08 12.83
C LYS A 510 1.84 -23.39 13.09
N ALA A 511 1.25 -24.27 12.28
CA ALA A 511 -0.16 -24.65 12.37
C ALA A 511 -0.45 -25.54 13.60
#